data_4e0799a152ede3626324484de5ac8f2d
#
_entry.id   4e0799a152ede3626324484de5ac8f2d
#
_cell.length_a   1.000
_cell.length_b   1.000
_cell.length_c   1.000
_cell.angle_alpha   90.00
_cell.angle_beta   90.00
_cell.angle_gamma   90.00
#
_symmetry.space_group_name_H-M   'P 1'
#
loop_
_entity.id
_entity.type
_entity.pdbx_description
1 polymer ?
#
loop_
_entity_poly.entity_id
_entity_poly.type
_entity_poly.pdbx_seq_one_letter_code
_entity_poly.pdbx_strand_id
1 'polypeptide(L)'
;MKEIILAKYGEIILKGGNRPKFEKLLIDNIKSALKNVADFKISLRQATVYVEDFDEDKTDIIVERMSKIFGLVSVTRAAVCEKTMESIKETAFNYIGADLEKPAKFKVEAKRSDKAFPLNSVQICMELGGWLDDKFPNIECDVHNPDITVKVEVRDVAAYVYIEEKKLKGQGGMPIGSGSKATLLLSGGIDSPVAGHMISKRGVTIDAVNFFSFPYTSDRAKEKVISLAKILAQYTSKVNLYIVPFTEIQLQIRDNCPEEHMTLIMRRFMMRITEKLARKNGSKALVTGECVGQVASQTLSALDVTNAVIDMPVLQPLIGMDKIEVINRAMEIGTYETSILPYEDCCTVFTPKHPTINPKRSSIEKTERVLDIEKLEEEALAGVELIEVYPD
;
A
#
# COMPACT_ATOMS: atom_id res chain seq x y z
N MET A 1 -14.56 -12.81 -26.76
CA MET A 1 -14.61 -11.33 -27.00
C MET A 1 -13.28 -10.77 -26.51
N LYS A 2 -12.67 -9.81 -27.20
CA LYS A 2 -11.37 -9.26 -26.74
C LYS A 2 -11.60 -8.37 -25.52
N GLU A 3 -11.01 -8.75 -24.39
CA GLU A 3 -11.04 -7.99 -23.14
C GLU A 3 -9.70 -7.26 -22.95
N ILE A 4 -9.74 -6.10 -22.32
CA ILE A 4 -8.56 -5.36 -21.90
C ILE A 4 -8.73 -4.84 -20.48
N ILE A 5 -7.63 -4.42 -19.86
CA ILE A 5 -7.65 -3.73 -18.58
C ILE A 5 -7.27 -2.27 -18.81
N LEU A 6 -8.16 -1.37 -18.38
CA LEU A 6 -7.97 0.07 -18.35
C LEU A 6 -7.61 0.50 -16.94
N ALA A 7 -6.45 1.13 -16.75
CA ALA A 7 -6.07 1.67 -15.45
C ALA A 7 -5.78 3.17 -15.56
N LYS A 8 -6.43 3.95 -14.70
CA LYS A 8 -6.24 5.41 -14.65
C LYS A 8 -5.31 5.77 -13.50
N TYR A 9 -4.39 6.69 -13.74
CA TYR A 9 -3.54 7.24 -12.70
C TYR A 9 -4.00 8.65 -12.27
N GLY A 10 -3.62 9.06 -11.05
CA GLY A 10 -4.08 10.29 -10.41
C GLY A 10 -3.03 11.40 -10.42
N GLU A 11 -2.36 11.62 -9.29
CA GLU A 11 -1.44 12.72 -9.02
C GLU A 11 -0.29 12.87 -10.03
N ILE A 12 0.05 11.84 -10.76
CA ILE A 12 1.09 11.85 -11.81
C ILE A 12 0.79 12.94 -12.85
N ILE A 13 -0.48 13.21 -13.14
CA ILE A 13 -0.93 14.25 -14.09
C ILE A 13 -0.39 15.63 -13.69
N LEU A 14 -0.24 15.88 -12.38
CA LEU A 14 0.18 17.16 -11.81
C LEU A 14 1.70 17.40 -11.87
N LYS A 15 2.48 16.44 -12.40
CA LYS A 15 3.96 16.51 -12.39
C LYS A 15 4.59 17.36 -13.50
N GLY A 16 3.78 18.01 -14.34
CA GLY A 16 4.26 18.90 -15.38
C GLY A 16 5.32 18.25 -16.27
N GLY A 17 6.45 18.92 -16.49
CA GLY A 17 7.56 18.40 -17.31
C GLY A 17 8.22 17.12 -16.79
N ASN A 18 8.04 16.77 -15.52
CA ASN A 18 8.55 15.53 -14.94
C ASN A 18 7.62 14.31 -15.17
N ARG A 19 6.41 14.53 -15.68
CA ARG A 19 5.39 13.50 -15.88
C ARG A 19 5.91 12.26 -16.62
N PRO A 20 6.69 12.34 -17.71
CA PRO A 20 7.19 11.16 -18.40
C PRO A 20 8.05 10.23 -17.52
N LYS A 21 8.81 10.79 -16.58
CA LYS A 21 9.61 10.00 -15.63
C LYS A 21 8.72 9.20 -14.67
N PHE A 22 7.65 9.79 -14.16
CA PHE A 22 6.71 9.11 -13.26
C PHE A 22 5.87 8.07 -14.01
N GLU A 23 5.46 8.36 -15.26
CA GLU A 23 4.76 7.41 -16.12
C GLU A 23 5.63 6.19 -16.42
N LYS A 24 6.92 6.40 -16.72
CA LYS A 24 7.87 5.29 -16.92
C LYS A 24 7.98 4.41 -15.68
N LEU A 25 8.15 5.01 -14.48
CA LEU A 25 8.18 4.27 -13.21
C LEU A 25 6.89 3.49 -12.98
N LEU A 26 5.73 4.09 -13.26
CA LEU A 26 4.45 3.40 -13.12
C LEU A 26 4.39 2.16 -14.03
N ILE A 27 4.79 2.29 -15.29
CA ILE A 27 4.85 1.18 -16.25
C ILE A 27 5.82 0.09 -15.77
N ASP A 28 7.00 0.48 -15.26
CA ASP A 28 7.99 -0.47 -14.75
C ASP A 28 7.46 -1.22 -13.51
N ASN A 29 6.74 -0.53 -12.62
CA ASN A 29 6.10 -1.15 -11.47
C ASN A 29 4.98 -2.13 -11.89
N ILE A 30 4.17 -1.78 -12.89
CA ILE A 30 3.15 -2.69 -13.45
C ILE A 30 3.80 -3.92 -14.04
N LYS A 31 4.85 -3.75 -14.86
CA LYS A 31 5.60 -4.88 -15.44
C LYS A 31 6.18 -5.80 -14.36
N SER A 32 6.74 -5.21 -13.30
CA SER A 32 7.27 -5.98 -12.17
C SER A 32 6.19 -6.78 -11.45
N ALA A 33 5.04 -6.18 -11.18
CA ALA A 33 3.93 -6.84 -10.50
C ALA A 33 3.30 -7.97 -11.32
N LEU A 34 3.33 -7.89 -12.64
CA LEU A 34 2.72 -8.86 -13.55
C LEU A 34 3.71 -9.86 -14.17
N LYS A 35 5.01 -9.74 -13.90
CA LYS A 35 6.08 -10.51 -14.55
C LYS A 35 5.86 -12.01 -14.60
N ASN A 36 5.28 -12.60 -13.55
CA ASN A 36 5.08 -14.05 -13.43
C ASN A 36 3.59 -14.45 -13.55
N VAL A 37 2.74 -13.56 -14.05
CA VAL A 37 1.30 -13.79 -14.15
C VAL A 37 0.89 -14.19 -15.56
N ALA A 38 1.27 -13.39 -16.54
CA ALA A 38 0.91 -13.58 -17.93
C ALA A 38 1.87 -12.83 -18.86
N ASP A 39 1.90 -13.21 -20.12
CA ASP A 39 2.39 -12.34 -21.20
C ASP A 39 1.33 -11.28 -21.48
N PHE A 40 1.75 -10.05 -21.73
CA PHE A 40 0.84 -8.93 -22.00
C PHE A 40 1.54 -7.82 -22.77
N LYS A 41 0.75 -7.00 -23.42
CA LYS A 41 1.19 -5.71 -23.97
C LYS A 41 0.70 -4.58 -23.08
N ILE A 42 1.54 -3.58 -22.91
CA ILE A 42 1.20 -2.38 -22.13
C ILE A 42 1.43 -1.13 -22.97
N SER A 43 0.44 -0.26 -22.99
CA SER A 43 0.55 1.06 -23.63
C SER A 43 -0.04 2.15 -22.73
N LEU A 44 0.41 3.38 -22.92
CA LEU A 44 -0.04 4.54 -22.16
C LEU A 44 -0.56 5.59 -23.15
N ARG A 45 -1.82 6.00 -22.98
CA ARG A 45 -2.44 7.03 -23.82
C ARG A 45 -3.40 7.86 -22.96
N GLN A 46 -3.36 9.17 -23.08
CA GLN A 46 -4.32 10.08 -22.43
C GLN A 46 -4.57 9.79 -20.93
N ALA A 47 -3.49 9.63 -20.15
CA ALA A 47 -3.52 9.32 -18.71
C ALA A 47 -4.20 7.97 -18.36
N THR A 48 -4.26 7.06 -19.31
CA THR A 48 -4.79 5.70 -19.11
C THR A 48 -3.74 4.68 -19.54
N VAL A 49 -3.48 3.72 -18.69
CA VAL A 49 -2.69 2.53 -18.99
C VAL A 49 -3.62 1.48 -19.56
N TYR A 50 -3.21 0.88 -20.65
CA TYR A 50 -3.89 -0.24 -21.34
C TYR A 50 -3.05 -1.49 -21.16
N VAL A 51 -3.62 -2.57 -20.62
CA VAL A 51 -3.01 -3.89 -20.58
C VAL A 51 -3.84 -4.78 -21.49
N GLU A 52 -3.17 -5.33 -22.50
CA GLU A 52 -3.79 -6.04 -23.62
C GLU A 52 -3.03 -7.35 -23.91
N ASP A 53 -3.64 -8.24 -24.72
CA ASP A 53 -3.03 -9.47 -25.23
C ASP A 53 -2.54 -10.41 -24.14
N PHE A 54 -3.38 -10.63 -23.12
CA PHE A 54 -3.21 -11.61 -22.04
C PHE A 54 -4.29 -12.69 -22.14
N ASP A 55 -4.04 -13.85 -21.50
CA ASP A 55 -5.00 -14.94 -21.45
C ASP A 55 -6.19 -14.57 -20.52
N GLU A 56 -7.43 -14.84 -20.97
CA GLU A 56 -8.66 -14.45 -20.27
C GLU A 56 -8.74 -15.03 -18.84
N ASP A 57 -8.19 -16.24 -18.60
CA ASP A 57 -8.13 -16.86 -17.27
C ASP A 57 -7.23 -16.11 -16.27
N LYS A 58 -6.38 -15.20 -16.74
CA LYS A 58 -5.50 -14.35 -15.93
C LYS A 58 -6.10 -13.00 -15.58
N THR A 59 -7.26 -12.64 -16.12
CA THR A 59 -7.85 -11.31 -15.95
C THR A 59 -8.00 -10.91 -14.48
N ASP A 60 -8.55 -11.78 -13.64
CA ASP A 60 -8.84 -11.48 -12.25
C ASP A 60 -7.56 -11.21 -11.44
N ILE A 61 -6.52 -12.04 -11.61
CA ILE A 61 -5.26 -11.85 -10.93
C ILE A 61 -4.51 -10.60 -11.41
N ILE A 62 -4.60 -10.27 -12.71
CA ILE A 62 -4.02 -9.04 -13.25
C ILE A 62 -4.71 -7.82 -12.62
N VAL A 63 -6.04 -7.80 -12.59
CA VAL A 63 -6.83 -6.71 -12.03
C VAL A 63 -6.55 -6.55 -10.53
N GLU A 64 -6.50 -7.65 -9.78
CA GLU A 64 -6.15 -7.64 -8.36
C GLU A 64 -4.75 -7.04 -8.12
N ARG A 65 -3.72 -7.55 -8.81
CA ARG A 65 -2.35 -7.04 -8.64
C ARG A 65 -2.22 -5.58 -9.06
N MET A 66 -2.87 -5.18 -10.15
CA MET A 66 -2.87 -3.79 -10.59
C MET A 66 -3.58 -2.87 -9.59
N SER A 67 -4.62 -3.31 -8.91
CA SER A 67 -5.33 -2.50 -7.90
C SER A 67 -4.45 -2.15 -6.69
N LYS A 68 -3.38 -2.90 -6.44
CA LYS A 68 -2.40 -2.69 -5.37
C LYS A 68 -1.25 -1.76 -5.75
N ILE A 69 -1.12 -1.37 -7.03
CA ILE A 69 -0.02 -0.54 -7.51
C ILE A 69 -0.26 0.92 -7.17
N PHE A 70 0.69 1.53 -6.45
CA PHE A 70 0.66 2.96 -6.16
C PHE A 70 0.81 3.79 -7.44
N GLY A 71 0.01 4.86 -7.53
CA GLY A 71 -0.13 5.70 -8.70
C GLY A 71 -1.43 5.47 -9.46
N LEU A 72 -1.97 4.23 -9.46
CA LEU A 72 -3.26 3.91 -10.09
C LEU A 72 -4.42 4.28 -9.16
N VAL A 73 -5.41 4.99 -9.67
CA VAL A 73 -6.63 5.37 -8.92
C VAL A 73 -7.81 4.47 -9.24
N SER A 74 -7.78 3.79 -10.39
CA SER A 74 -8.81 2.81 -10.75
C SER A 74 -8.28 1.79 -11.76
N VAL A 75 -8.81 0.58 -11.67
CA VAL A 75 -8.55 -0.52 -12.59
C VAL A 75 -9.89 -1.08 -13.03
N THR A 76 -10.09 -1.24 -14.34
CA THR A 76 -11.38 -1.62 -14.94
C THR A 76 -11.15 -2.66 -16.02
N ARG A 77 -11.95 -3.71 -16.02
CA ARG A 77 -12.09 -4.63 -17.17
C ARG A 77 -13.02 -3.98 -18.19
N ALA A 78 -12.68 -4.06 -19.45
CA ALA A 78 -13.49 -3.50 -20.53
C ALA A 78 -13.44 -4.39 -21.78
N ALA A 79 -14.56 -4.52 -22.45
CA ALA A 79 -14.59 -5.12 -23.78
C ALA A 79 -14.17 -4.07 -24.82
N VAL A 80 -13.42 -4.53 -25.83
CA VAL A 80 -12.96 -3.71 -26.96
C VAL A 80 -13.86 -3.95 -28.14
N CYS A 81 -14.26 -2.87 -28.82
CA CYS A 81 -15.03 -2.95 -30.05
C CYS A 81 -14.64 -1.87 -31.06
N GLU A 82 -15.10 -2.06 -32.31
CA GLU A 82 -14.93 -1.06 -33.35
C GLU A 82 -15.69 0.23 -33.01
N LYS A 83 -15.24 1.34 -33.58
CA LYS A 83 -15.87 2.66 -33.40
C LYS A 83 -17.10 2.82 -34.30
N THR A 84 -18.08 1.94 -34.13
CA THR A 84 -19.41 2.03 -34.76
C THR A 84 -20.48 1.81 -33.70
N MET A 85 -21.67 2.39 -33.85
CA MET A 85 -22.75 2.15 -32.90
C MET A 85 -23.23 0.71 -32.91
N GLU A 86 -23.21 0.07 -34.06
CA GLU A 86 -23.55 -1.35 -34.23
C GLU A 86 -22.63 -2.23 -33.39
N SER A 87 -21.31 -2.04 -33.50
CA SER A 87 -20.33 -2.81 -32.73
C SER A 87 -20.41 -2.50 -31.24
N ILE A 88 -20.66 -1.25 -30.84
CA ILE A 88 -20.86 -0.85 -29.43
C ILE A 88 -22.09 -1.55 -28.86
N LYS A 89 -23.24 -1.56 -29.56
CA LYS A 89 -24.47 -2.25 -29.14
C LYS A 89 -24.27 -3.75 -28.99
N GLU A 90 -23.70 -4.39 -29.99
CA GLU A 90 -23.41 -5.82 -29.97
C GLU A 90 -22.46 -6.19 -28.81
N THR A 91 -21.42 -5.40 -28.62
CA THR A 91 -20.47 -5.61 -27.53
C THR A 91 -21.13 -5.41 -26.17
N ALA A 92 -21.96 -4.38 -25.99
CA ALA A 92 -22.71 -4.17 -24.76
C ALA A 92 -23.62 -5.36 -24.46
N PHE A 93 -24.39 -5.83 -25.46
CA PHE A 93 -25.25 -6.99 -25.29
C PHE A 93 -24.50 -8.26 -24.84
N ASN A 94 -23.39 -8.57 -25.50
CA ASN A 94 -22.65 -9.80 -25.26
C ASN A 94 -21.79 -9.75 -23.99
N TYR A 95 -21.28 -8.56 -23.62
CA TYR A 95 -20.33 -8.42 -22.50
C TYR A 95 -21.00 -8.13 -21.16
N ILE A 96 -22.04 -7.29 -21.18
CA ILE A 96 -22.73 -6.88 -19.94
C ILE A 96 -24.17 -7.38 -19.87
N GLY A 97 -24.66 -8.09 -20.88
CA GLY A 97 -26.05 -8.55 -20.94
C GLY A 97 -26.48 -9.37 -19.73
N ALA A 98 -25.63 -10.27 -19.23
CA ALA A 98 -25.89 -11.05 -18.05
C ALA A 98 -26.14 -10.20 -16.76
N ASP A 99 -25.54 -9.01 -16.69
CA ASP A 99 -25.78 -8.06 -15.59
C ASP A 99 -27.13 -7.35 -15.72
N LEU A 100 -27.63 -7.21 -16.96
CA LEU A 100 -28.89 -6.54 -17.30
C LEU A 100 -30.12 -7.47 -17.36
N GLU A 101 -29.94 -8.77 -17.21
CA GLU A 101 -31.04 -9.75 -17.14
C GLU A 101 -31.88 -9.62 -15.86
N LYS A 102 -31.26 -9.11 -14.78
CA LYS A 102 -31.93 -8.91 -13.49
C LYS A 102 -32.60 -7.55 -13.43
N PRO A 103 -33.72 -7.40 -12.70
CA PRO A 103 -34.35 -6.10 -12.49
C PRO A 103 -33.35 -5.10 -11.88
N ALA A 104 -33.12 -4.01 -12.57
CA ALA A 104 -32.19 -2.97 -12.14
C ALA A 104 -32.50 -1.64 -12.80
N LYS A 105 -32.18 -0.55 -12.12
CA LYS A 105 -32.13 0.79 -12.70
C LYS A 105 -30.78 1.01 -13.37
N PHE A 106 -30.80 1.48 -14.61
CA PHE A 106 -29.56 1.68 -15.34
C PHE A 106 -29.47 3.05 -15.98
N LYS A 107 -28.26 3.45 -16.29
CA LYS A 107 -27.95 4.56 -17.21
C LYS A 107 -26.79 4.23 -18.12
N VAL A 108 -26.69 4.94 -19.21
CA VAL A 108 -25.52 4.93 -20.08
C VAL A 108 -24.76 6.25 -19.91
N GLU A 109 -23.46 6.17 -19.72
CA GLU A 109 -22.56 7.33 -19.76
C GLU A 109 -21.49 7.13 -20.84
N ALA A 110 -21.36 8.10 -21.73
CA ALA A 110 -20.38 8.04 -22.80
C ALA A 110 -19.34 9.15 -22.70
N LYS A 111 -18.09 8.78 -22.96
CA LYS A 111 -16.96 9.72 -23.13
C LYS A 111 -16.42 9.57 -24.54
N ARG A 112 -16.55 10.64 -25.35
CA ARG A 112 -16.00 10.69 -26.69
C ARG A 112 -14.73 11.55 -26.72
N SER A 113 -13.57 10.88 -26.81
CA SER A 113 -12.28 11.56 -27.00
C SER A 113 -11.96 11.74 -28.48
N ASP A 114 -12.36 10.80 -29.33
CA ASP A 114 -12.23 10.88 -30.79
C ASP A 114 -13.35 11.77 -31.38
N LYS A 115 -12.96 12.94 -31.83
CA LYS A 115 -13.92 13.91 -32.43
C LYS A 115 -14.37 13.50 -33.83
N ALA A 116 -13.70 12.55 -34.48
CA ALA A 116 -14.09 12.03 -35.80
C ALA A 116 -15.29 11.05 -35.70
N PHE A 117 -15.58 10.52 -34.53
CA PHE A 117 -16.77 9.69 -34.34
C PHE A 117 -18.06 10.53 -34.55
N PRO A 118 -19.02 10.06 -35.37
CA PRO A 118 -20.12 10.89 -35.84
C PRO A 118 -21.06 11.41 -34.74
N LEU A 119 -21.25 10.61 -33.67
CA LEU A 119 -22.16 10.98 -32.56
C LEU A 119 -21.39 11.65 -31.43
N ASN A 120 -22.02 12.61 -30.75
CA ASN A 120 -21.52 13.18 -29.50
C ASN A 120 -21.86 12.25 -28.30
N SER A 121 -21.30 12.54 -27.13
CA SER A 121 -21.51 11.71 -25.93
C SER A 121 -22.98 11.55 -25.55
N VAL A 122 -23.78 12.61 -25.68
CA VAL A 122 -25.23 12.58 -25.36
C VAL A 122 -25.95 11.66 -26.33
N GLN A 123 -25.68 11.79 -27.63
CA GLN A 123 -26.28 10.95 -28.67
C GLN A 123 -25.92 9.47 -28.48
N ILE A 124 -24.66 9.15 -28.12
CA ILE A 124 -24.25 7.78 -27.79
C ILE A 124 -25.07 7.24 -26.62
N CYS A 125 -25.23 8.04 -25.53
CA CYS A 125 -26.02 7.65 -24.38
C CYS A 125 -27.48 7.37 -24.74
N MET A 126 -28.10 8.25 -25.52
CA MET A 126 -29.51 8.11 -25.92
C MET A 126 -29.69 6.86 -26.82
N GLU A 127 -28.84 6.69 -27.81
CA GLU A 127 -28.97 5.61 -28.78
C GLU A 127 -28.68 4.24 -28.16
N LEU A 128 -27.63 4.11 -27.34
CA LEU A 128 -27.33 2.84 -26.66
C LEU A 128 -28.35 2.59 -25.54
N GLY A 129 -28.72 3.64 -24.77
CA GLY A 129 -29.67 3.50 -23.68
C GLY A 129 -31.02 3.02 -24.15
N GLY A 130 -31.62 3.67 -25.18
CA GLY A 130 -32.88 3.23 -25.75
C GLY A 130 -32.83 1.82 -26.33
N TRP A 131 -31.72 1.48 -27.01
CA TRP A 131 -31.55 0.12 -27.53
C TRP A 131 -31.42 -0.95 -26.44
N LEU A 132 -30.73 -0.67 -25.29
CA LEU A 132 -30.66 -1.60 -24.17
C LEU A 132 -32.02 -1.74 -23.47
N ASP A 133 -32.78 -0.67 -23.31
CA ASP A 133 -34.13 -0.68 -22.75
C ASP A 133 -35.07 -1.58 -23.57
N ASP A 134 -34.99 -1.47 -24.90
CA ASP A 134 -35.75 -2.33 -25.82
C ASP A 134 -35.34 -3.83 -25.74
N LYS A 135 -34.09 -4.10 -25.45
CA LYS A 135 -33.55 -5.49 -25.43
C LYS A 135 -33.72 -6.21 -24.10
N PHE A 136 -33.70 -5.48 -23.00
CA PHE A 136 -33.79 -6.02 -21.64
C PHE A 136 -35.03 -5.49 -20.91
N PRO A 137 -36.16 -6.20 -20.96
CA PRO A 137 -37.44 -5.72 -20.42
C PRO A 137 -37.47 -5.61 -18.89
N ASN A 138 -36.45 -6.12 -18.21
CA ASN A 138 -36.38 -6.11 -16.75
C ASN A 138 -35.61 -4.89 -16.18
N ILE A 139 -35.05 -4.04 -17.04
CA ILE A 139 -34.34 -2.83 -16.60
C ILE A 139 -35.15 -1.59 -16.85
N GLU A 140 -34.88 -0.54 -16.08
CA GLU A 140 -35.53 0.80 -16.19
C GLU A 140 -34.43 1.87 -16.26
N CYS A 141 -34.56 2.80 -17.20
CA CYS A 141 -33.61 3.90 -17.30
C CYS A 141 -33.84 4.93 -16.19
N ASP A 142 -32.86 5.05 -15.26
CA ASP A 142 -32.84 6.07 -14.22
C ASP A 142 -31.48 6.81 -14.22
N VAL A 143 -31.47 8.02 -14.76
CA VAL A 143 -30.24 8.84 -14.88
C VAL A 143 -29.75 9.42 -13.55
N HIS A 144 -30.61 9.43 -12.51
CA HIS A 144 -30.29 10.03 -11.22
C HIS A 144 -29.82 9.01 -10.20
N ASN A 145 -30.49 7.85 -10.12
CA ASN A 145 -30.19 6.83 -9.11
C ASN A 145 -30.08 5.44 -9.78
N PRO A 146 -29.09 5.22 -10.67
CA PRO A 146 -28.88 3.93 -11.31
C PRO A 146 -28.24 2.92 -10.35
N ASP A 147 -28.62 1.67 -10.50
CA ASP A 147 -27.89 0.53 -9.90
C ASP A 147 -26.71 0.11 -10.78
N ILE A 148 -26.85 0.29 -12.11
CA ILE A 148 -25.85 -0.08 -13.12
C ILE A 148 -25.58 1.11 -14.03
N THR A 149 -24.31 1.52 -14.11
CA THR A 149 -23.85 2.52 -15.07
C THR A 149 -23.04 1.87 -16.18
N VAL A 150 -23.62 1.78 -17.37
CA VAL A 150 -22.95 1.32 -18.58
C VAL A 150 -22.05 2.43 -19.11
N LYS A 151 -20.75 2.22 -19.12
CA LYS A 151 -19.77 3.17 -19.67
C LYS A 151 -19.37 2.82 -21.08
N VAL A 152 -19.35 3.83 -21.94
CA VAL A 152 -18.80 3.76 -23.29
C VAL A 152 -17.72 4.81 -23.45
N GLU A 153 -16.50 4.39 -23.73
CA GLU A 153 -15.40 5.32 -24.04
C GLU A 153 -14.99 5.15 -25.51
N VAL A 154 -15.33 6.13 -26.36
CA VAL A 154 -14.87 6.18 -27.76
C VAL A 154 -13.56 6.96 -27.80
N ARG A 155 -12.47 6.27 -28.14
CA ARG A 155 -11.11 6.80 -28.19
C ARG A 155 -10.53 6.68 -29.60
N ASP A 156 -9.30 7.15 -29.81
CA ASP A 156 -8.68 7.24 -31.13
C ASP A 156 -8.60 5.89 -31.84
N VAL A 157 -8.32 4.79 -31.10
CA VAL A 157 -8.06 3.45 -31.69
C VAL A 157 -9.30 2.56 -31.70
N ALA A 158 -10.09 2.57 -30.62
CA ALA A 158 -11.22 1.66 -30.42
C ALA A 158 -12.29 2.30 -29.53
N ALA A 159 -13.44 1.63 -29.41
CA ALA A 159 -14.42 1.90 -28.36
C ALA A 159 -14.31 0.82 -27.27
N TYR A 160 -14.68 1.18 -26.04
CA TYR A 160 -14.57 0.36 -24.84
C TYR A 160 -15.90 0.39 -24.11
N VAL A 161 -16.38 -0.78 -23.71
CA VAL A 161 -17.65 -0.95 -22.96
C VAL A 161 -17.37 -1.65 -21.65
N TYR A 162 -17.89 -1.09 -20.53
CA TYR A 162 -17.74 -1.66 -19.21
C TYR A 162 -18.83 -1.15 -18.24
N ILE A 163 -18.92 -1.78 -17.07
CA ILE A 163 -19.79 -1.34 -15.97
C ILE A 163 -18.95 -0.57 -14.94
N GLU A 164 -19.39 0.68 -14.60
CA GLU A 164 -18.67 1.57 -13.68
C GLU A 164 -18.54 0.96 -12.28
N GLU A 165 -19.57 0.30 -11.78
CA GLU A 165 -19.65 -0.31 -10.45
C GLU A 165 -18.69 -1.51 -10.29
N LYS A 166 -18.28 -2.14 -11.39
CA LYS A 166 -17.26 -3.22 -11.40
C LYS A 166 -15.80 -2.71 -11.42
N LYS A 167 -15.63 -1.40 -11.45
CA LYS A 167 -14.31 -0.78 -11.39
C LYS A 167 -13.70 -0.91 -10.00
N LEU A 168 -12.51 -1.49 -9.92
CA LEU A 168 -11.77 -1.54 -8.67
C LEU A 168 -11.09 -0.19 -8.37
N LYS A 169 -11.20 0.23 -7.11
CA LYS A 169 -10.45 1.37 -6.59
C LYS A 169 -8.97 0.99 -6.48
N GLY A 170 -8.10 1.79 -7.10
CA GLY A 170 -6.66 1.67 -6.95
C GLY A 170 -6.15 2.41 -5.71
N GLN A 171 -4.87 2.23 -5.39
CA GLN A 171 -4.24 2.83 -4.22
C GLN A 171 -4.04 4.34 -4.33
N GLY A 172 -4.01 4.90 -5.55
CA GLY A 172 -3.62 6.29 -5.76
C GLY A 172 -2.16 6.57 -5.36
N GLY A 173 -1.86 7.82 -5.03
CA GLY A 173 -0.52 8.24 -4.62
C GLY A 173 0.48 8.30 -5.78
N MET A 174 1.74 7.94 -5.51
CA MET A 174 2.87 8.05 -6.42
C MET A 174 3.53 6.69 -6.68
N PRO A 175 4.05 6.43 -7.89
CA PRO A 175 4.76 5.19 -8.19
C PRO A 175 5.96 4.97 -7.24
N ILE A 176 6.13 3.74 -6.74
CA ILE A 176 7.30 3.34 -5.95
C ILE A 176 8.58 3.65 -6.73
N GLY A 177 9.58 4.16 -6.02
CA GLY A 177 10.86 4.59 -6.60
C GLY A 177 10.86 6.05 -7.09
N SER A 178 9.72 6.76 -7.02
CA SER A 178 9.67 8.19 -7.33
C SER A 178 10.15 9.08 -6.18
N GLY A 179 10.12 8.56 -4.94
CA GLY A 179 10.71 9.16 -3.76
C GLY A 179 12.07 8.55 -3.42
N SER A 180 12.67 9.02 -2.34
CA SER A 180 13.85 8.39 -1.76
C SER A 180 13.48 7.10 -1.03
N LYS A 181 14.49 6.45 -0.42
CA LYS A 181 14.32 5.27 0.41
C LYS A 181 14.17 5.64 1.89
N ALA A 182 13.35 4.89 2.63
CA ALA A 182 13.23 5.00 4.08
C ALA A 182 13.29 3.60 4.72
N THR A 183 13.59 3.56 6.03
CA THR A 183 13.63 2.31 6.80
C THR A 183 12.49 2.32 7.82
N LEU A 184 11.62 1.31 7.73
CA LEU A 184 10.47 1.10 8.61
C LEU A 184 10.89 0.25 9.81
N LEU A 185 10.58 0.70 11.02
CA LEU A 185 10.58 -0.16 12.21
C LEU A 185 9.29 -1.02 12.15
N LEU A 186 9.42 -2.26 11.68
CA LEU A 186 8.30 -3.18 11.49
C LEU A 186 8.17 -4.11 12.70
N SER A 187 7.05 -4.02 13.40
CA SER A 187 6.65 -4.93 14.47
C SER A 187 5.55 -5.89 13.99
N GLY A 188 5.20 -6.87 14.81
CA GLY A 188 4.03 -7.73 14.60
C GLY A 188 2.68 -7.06 14.89
N GLY A 189 2.67 -5.80 15.33
CA GLY A 189 1.46 -5.03 15.65
C GLY A 189 0.74 -4.45 14.42
N ILE A 190 -0.41 -3.83 14.67
CA ILE A 190 -1.30 -3.27 13.63
C ILE A 190 -0.69 -2.01 12.99
N ASP A 191 0.01 -1.18 13.78
CA ASP A 191 0.33 0.20 13.41
C ASP A 191 1.50 0.29 12.41
N SER A 192 2.58 -0.46 12.63
CA SER A 192 3.78 -0.33 11.80
C SER A 192 3.58 -0.73 10.33
N PRO A 193 2.81 -1.79 9.97
CA PRO A 193 2.54 -2.08 8.56
C PRO A 193 1.72 -0.97 7.88
N VAL A 194 0.75 -0.39 8.60
CA VAL A 194 -0.05 0.74 8.09
C VAL A 194 0.84 1.95 7.83
N ALA A 195 1.75 2.26 8.76
CA ALA A 195 2.72 3.34 8.56
C ALA A 195 3.60 3.12 7.32
N GLY A 196 4.12 1.92 7.15
CA GLY A 196 4.91 1.53 5.98
C GLY A 196 4.15 1.72 4.68
N HIS A 197 2.90 1.22 4.61
CA HIS A 197 2.04 1.39 3.44
C HIS A 197 1.76 2.87 3.12
N MET A 198 1.45 3.70 4.14
CA MET A 198 1.16 5.12 3.95
C MET A 198 2.34 5.90 3.38
N ILE A 199 3.55 5.61 3.84
CA ILE A 199 4.77 6.25 3.32
C ILE A 199 5.09 5.73 1.92
N SER A 200 4.95 4.42 1.68
CA SER A 200 5.15 3.83 0.35
C SER A 200 4.20 4.41 -0.69
N LYS A 201 2.95 4.70 -0.32
CA LYS A 201 1.97 5.41 -1.17
C LYS A 201 2.47 6.76 -1.68
N ARG A 202 3.48 7.38 -1.05
CA ARG A 202 4.12 8.62 -1.53
C ARG A 202 5.32 8.37 -2.45
N GLY A 203 5.46 7.13 -2.94
CA GLY A 203 6.51 6.73 -3.87
C GLY A 203 7.85 6.39 -3.20
N VAL A 204 7.86 6.31 -1.87
CA VAL A 204 9.06 5.98 -1.07
C VAL A 204 9.26 4.47 -1.07
N THR A 205 10.45 4.02 -1.44
CA THR A 205 10.85 2.62 -1.26
C THR A 205 11.16 2.37 0.20
N ILE A 206 10.68 1.25 0.76
CA ILE A 206 10.93 0.89 2.15
C ILE A 206 11.79 -0.36 2.28
N ASP A 207 12.80 -0.30 3.17
CA ASP A 207 13.34 -1.47 3.86
C ASP A 207 12.67 -1.56 5.23
N ALA A 208 12.67 -2.74 5.85
CA ALA A 208 12.09 -2.96 7.17
C ALA A 208 13.12 -3.51 8.15
N VAL A 209 13.05 -3.08 9.41
CA VAL A 209 13.86 -3.59 10.51
C VAL A 209 12.92 -4.13 11.59
N ASN A 210 13.13 -5.37 12.00
CA ASN A 210 12.45 -5.98 13.14
C ASN A 210 13.47 -6.40 14.20
N PHE A 211 13.12 -6.20 15.46
CA PHE A 211 13.94 -6.63 16.61
C PHE A 211 13.38 -7.92 17.16
N PHE A 212 14.26 -8.92 17.28
CA PHE A 212 13.89 -10.27 17.66
C PHE A 212 14.66 -10.72 18.92
N SER A 213 13.95 -11.24 19.90
CA SER A 213 14.49 -11.55 21.24
C SER A 213 14.38 -13.03 21.57
N PHE A 214 15.05 -13.89 20.80
CA PHE A 214 15.12 -15.32 21.09
C PHE A 214 15.89 -15.56 22.41
N PRO A 215 15.46 -16.50 23.31
CA PRO A 215 14.29 -17.38 23.20
C PRO A 215 12.99 -16.79 23.77
N TYR A 216 12.95 -15.51 24.17
CA TYR A 216 11.79 -14.88 24.81
C TYR A 216 10.67 -14.61 23.81
N THR A 217 10.98 -14.34 22.55
CA THR A 217 10.01 -14.31 21.46
C THR A 217 10.11 -15.59 20.63
N SER A 218 8.97 -16.10 20.19
CA SER A 218 8.90 -17.38 19.45
C SER A 218 9.23 -17.18 17.96
N ASP A 219 9.64 -18.26 17.28
CA ASP A 219 9.79 -18.28 15.81
C ASP A 219 8.49 -17.89 15.11
N ARG A 220 7.33 -18.21 15.68
CA ARG A 220 6.03 -17.78 15.16
C ARG A 220 5.85 -16.26 15.17
N ALA A 221 6.46 -15.54 16.12
CA ALA A 221 6.48 -14.08 16.12
C ALA A 221 7.32 -13.56 14.93
N LYS A 222 8.45 -14.17 14.63
CA LYS A 222 9.27 -13.86 13.44
C LYS A 222 8.51 -14.15 12.16
N GLU A 223 7.85 -15.31 12.03
CA GLU A 223 7.01 -15.68 10.89
C GLU A 223 5.86 -14.71 10.67
N LYS A 224 5.22 -14.22 11.73
CA LYS A 224 4.19 -13.18 11.69
C LYS A 224 4.71 -11.90 11.03
N VAL A 225 5.89 -11.44 11.43
CA VAL A 225 6.52 -10.24 10.85
C VAL A 225 6.90 -10.45 9.37
N ILE A 226 7.42 -11.61 9.02
CA ILE A 226 7.70 -11.98 7.62
C ILE A 226 6.40 -11.95 6.80
N SER A 227 5.29 -12.48 7.35
CA SER A 227 3.98 -12.45 6.68
C SER A 227 3.47 -11.02 6.47
N LEU A 228 3.64 -10.13 7.45
CA LEU A 228 3.32 -8.71 7.29
C LEU A 228 4.19 -8.03 6.23
N ALA A 229 5.48 -8.36 6.18
CA ALA A 229 6.38 -7.86 5.14
C ALA A 229 5.99 -8.38 3.74
N LYS A 230 5.48 -9.62 3.60
CA LYS A 230 4.93 -10.17 2.35
C LYS A 230 3.70 -9.40 1.87
N ILE A 231 2.79 -9.07 2.79
CA ILE A 231 1.62 -8.25 2.46
C ILE A 231 2.05 -6.87 1.96
N LEU A 232 3.03 -6.23 2.63
CA LEU A 232 3.59 -4.96 2.15
C LEU A 232 4.27 -5.10 0.79
N ALA A 233 4.95 -6.22 0.53
CA ALA A 233 5.59 -6.48 -0.75
C ALA A 233 4.61 -6.55 -1.93
N GLN A 234 3.33 -6.89 -1.69
CA GLN A 234 2.28 -6.83 -2.73
C GLN A 234 2.08 -5.40 -3.28
N TYR A 235 2.39 -4.37 -2.48
CA TYR A 235 2.28 -2.95 -2.85
C TYR A 235 3.60 -2.36 -3.33
N THR A 236 4.74 -2.92 -2.89
CA THR A 236 6.08 -2.37 -3.12
C THR A 236 6.97 -3.25 -3.99
N SER A 237 6.46 -4.41 -4.44
CA SER A 237 7.14 -5.47 -5.20
C SER A 237 8.23 -6.22 -4.43
N LYS A 238 8.84 -5.62 -3.42
CA LYS A 238 9.88 -6.23 -2.57
C LYS A 238 10.02 -5.43 -1.28
N VAL A 239 10.31 -6.14 -0.17
CA VAL A 239 10.76 -5.55 1.09
C VAL A 239 12.03 -6.27 1.55
N ASN A 240 13.11 -5.54 1.79
CA ASN A 240 14.28 -6.08 2.49
C ASN A 240 14.01 -6.00 4.00
N LEU A 241 13.86 -7.15 4.65
CA LEU A 241 13.58 -7.25 6.08
C LEU A 241 14.86 -7.63 6.82
N TYR A 242 15.32 -6.75 7.70
CA TYR A 242 16.48 -6.95 8.59
C TYR A 242 15.98 -7.40 9.96
N ILE A 243 16.33 -8.61 10.37
CA ILE A 243 16.04 -9.15 11.70
C ILE A 243 17.25 -8.89 12.58
N VAL A 244 17.07 -8.06 13.60
CA VAL A 244 18.13 -7.66 14.54
C VAL A 244 18.01 -8.47 15.83
N PRO A 245 19.03 -9.21 16.27
CA PRO A 245 19.04 -9.86 17.58
C PRO A 245 19.06 -8.81 18.69
N PHE A 246 18.12 -8.89 19.63
CA PHE A 246 17.92 -7.82 20.62
C PHE A 246 17.97 -8.31 22.07
N THR A 247 18.09 -9.61 22.29
CA THR A 247 18.04 -10.24 23.62
C THR A 247 19.10 -9.70 24.55
N GLU A 248 20.38 -9.63 24.12
CA GLU A 248 21.48 -9.18 24.98
C GLU A 248 21.25 -7.73 25.45
N ILE A 249 20.84 -6.85 24.54
CA ILE A 249 20.50 -5.45 24.89
C ILE A 249 19.41 -5.41 25.97
N GLN A 250 18.36 -6.21 25.82
CA GLN A 250 17.26 -6.26 26.79
C GLN A 250 17.72 -6.77 28.16
N LEU A 251 18.57 -7.79 28.20
CA LEU A 251 19.11 -8.32 29.43
C LEU A 251 20.00 -7.29 30.14
N GLN A 252 20.87 -6.61 29.41
CA GLN A 252 21.72 -5.56 29.96
C GLN A 252 20.91 -4.37 30.50
N ILE A 253 19.83 -3.98 29.81
CA ILE A 253 18.93 -2.95 30.29
C ILE A 253 18.20 -3.41 31.58
N ARG A 254 17.66 -4.63 31.60
CA ARG A 254 16.97 -5.20 32.75
C ARG A 254 17.86 -5.25 34.00
N ASP A 255 19.10 -5.67 33.82
CA ASP A 255 20.01 -5.94 34.94
C ASP A 255 20.69 -4.67 35.49
N ASN A 256 20.78 -3.61 34.67
CA ASN A 256 21.54 -2.39 35.03
C ASN A 256 20.71 -1.10 35.09
N CYS A 257 19.44 -1.10 34.61
CA CYS A 257 18.63 0.11 34.56
C CYS A 257 17.35 -0.03 35.40
N PRO A 258 16.80 1.07 35.91
CA PRO A 258 15.50 1.08 36.57
C PRO A 258 14.40 0.55 35.65
N GLU A 259 13.50 -0.29 36.20
CA GLU A 259 12.40 -0.92 35.47
C GLU A 259 11.55 0.10 34.73
N GLU A 260 11.24 1.24 35.34
CA GLU A 260 10.41 2.32 34.77
C GLU A 260 11.01 2.99 33.52
N HIS A 261 12.33 2.89 33.29
CA HIS A 261 13.04 3.44 32.15
C HIS A 261 13.28 2.41 31.01
N MET A 262 13.04 1.13 31.25
CA MET A 262 13.40 0.04 30.33
C MET A 262 12.87 0.26 28.90
N THR A 263 11.56 0.50 28.77
CA THR A 263 10.94 0.67 27.45
C THR A 263 11.56 1.84 26.67
N LEU A 264 11.85 2.95 27.33
CA LEU A 264 12.45 4.13 26.71
C LEU A 264 13.88 3.85 26.24
N ILE A 265 14.68 3.20 27.09
CA ILE A 265 16.08 2.85 26.73
C ILE A 265 16.11 1.82 25.60
N MET A 266 15.25 0.79 25.65
CA MET A 266 15.11 -0.17 24.52
C MET A 266 14.80 0.55 23.21
N ARG A 267 13.84 1.48 23.23
CA ARG A 267 13.47 2.23 22.02
C ARG A 267 14.63 3.11 21.51
N ARG A 268 15.42 3.70 22.39
CA ARG A 268 16.61 4.47 22.01
C ARG A 268 17.64 3.59 21.29
N PHE A 269 17.90 2.37 21.78
CA PHE A 269 18.73 1.39 21.05
C PHE A 269 18.14 1.02 19.70
N MET A 270 16.84 0.75 19.64
CA MET A 270 16.16 0.44 18.37
C MET A 270 16.32 1.58 17.35
N MET A 271 16.16 2.83 17.76
CA MET A 271 16.33 3.99 16.88
C MET A 271 17.77 4.12 16.37
N ARG A 272 18.80 4.01 17.24
CA ARG A 272 20.21 4.08 16.85
C ARG A 272 20.60 2.97 15.88
N ILE A 273 20.27 1.72 16.22
CA ILE A 273 20.56 0.56 15.37
C ILE A 273 19.87 0.70 14.00
N THR A 274 18.59 1.11 14.00
CA THR A 274 17.85 1.33 12.76
C THR A 274 18.46 2.45 11.93
N GLU A 275 18.92 3.56 12.54
CA GLU A 275 19.60 4.63 11.80
C GLU A 275 20.92 4.16 11.18
N LYS A 276 21.73 3.38 11.91
CA LYS A 276 22.98 2.80 11.38
C LYS A 276 22.72 1.92 10.16
N LEU A 277 21.70 1.04 10.23
CA LEU A 277 21.25 0.21 9.11
C LEU A 277 20.70 1.04 7.95
N ALA A 278 19.88 2.04 8.26
CA ALA A 278 19.28 2.93 7.28
C ALA A 278 20.36 3.70 6.47
N ARG A 279 21.34 4.26 7.15
CA ARG A 279 22.48 4.96 6.52
C ARG A 279 23.30 4.03 5.63
N LYS A 280 23.62 2.82 6.12
CA LYS A 280 24.33 1.80 5.35
C LYS A 280 23.59 1.42 4.07
N ASN A 281 22.25 1.38 4.11
CA ASN A 281 21.40 0.99 3.00
C ASN A 281 20.91 2.17 2.13
N GLY A 282 21.39 3.38 2.40
CA GLY A 282 21.08 4.58 1.62
C GLY A 282 19.68 5.19 1.89
N SER A 283 19.00 4.79 2.97
CA SER A 283 17.75 5.42 3.40
C SER A 283 17.97 6.86 3.86
N LYS A 284 16.93 7.68 3.73
CA LYS A 284 16.97 9.12 4.07
C LYS A 284 16.08 9.48 5.26
N ALA A 285 15.29 8.55 5.73
CA ALA A 285 14.39 8.72 6.87
C ALA A 285 14.11 7.36 7.53
N LEU A 286 13.70 7.41 8.80
CA LEU A 286 13.06 6.29 9.50
C LEU A 286 11.55 6.44 9.44
N VAL A 287 10.83 5.33 9.54
CA VAL A 287 9.36 5.30 9.60
C VAL A 287 8.93 4.51 10.83
N THR A 288 8.04 5.08 11.63
CA THR A 288 7.47 4.40 12.80
C THR A 288 5.94 4.47 12.80
N GLY A 289 5.30 3.50 13.43
CA GLY A 289 3.84 3.41 13.57
C GLY A 289 3.31 4.05 14.87
N GLU A 290 3.94 5.09 15.37
CA GLU A 290 3.57 5.73 16.64
C GLU A 290 2.36 6.65 16.49
N CYS A 291 1.46 6.58 17.51
CA CYS A 291 0.31 7.49 17.69
C CYS A 291 0.44 8.16 19.05
N VAL A 292 0.28 9.48 19.12
CA VAL A 292 0.36 10.21 20.42
C VAL A 292 -0.71 9.72 21.39
N GLY A 293 -0.27 9.37 22.61
CA GLY A 293 -1.17 9.00 23.70
C GLY A 293 -1.75 7.59 23.65
N GLN A 294 -1.36 6.77 22.67
CA GLN A 294 -1.87 5.39 22.57
C GLN A 294 -1.33 4.48 23.68
N VAL A 295 -0.04 4.60 24.02
CA VAL A 295 0.61 3.89 25.13
C VAL A 295 1.61 4.80 25.86
N ALA A 296 2.06 4.40 27.05
CA ALA A 296 2.95 5.19 27.90
C ALA A 296 4.24 5.66 27.20
N SER A 297 4.79 4.86 26.29
CA SER A 297 6.00 5.20 25.51
C SER A 297 5.75 6.10 24.29
N GLN A 298 4.50 6.52 24.06
CA GLN A 298 4.09 7.36 22.92
C GLN A 298 3.52 8.71 23.37
N THR A 299 3.89 9.19 24.56
CA THR A 299 3.67 10.59 24.93
C THR A 299 4.66 11.50 24.19
N LEU A 300 4.35 12.79 24.03
CA LEU A 300 5.27 13.73 23.39
C LEU A 300 6.63 13.76 24.06
N SER A 301 6.67 13.70 25.42
CA SER A 301 7.92 13.65 26.20
C SER A 301 8.70 12.36 25.92
N ALA A 302 8.02 11.22 25.76
CA ALA A 302 8.66 9.95 25.43
C ALA A 302 9.22 9.95 24.00
N LEU A 303 8.47 10.50 23.04
CA LEU A 303 8.92 10.66 21.65
C LEU A 303 10.13 11.59 21.53
N ASP A 304 10.14 12.71 22.27
CA ASP A 304 11.31 13.61 22.35
C ASP A 304 12.56 12.84 22.80
N VAL A 305 12.44 12.09 23.89
CA VAL A 305 13.55 11.29 24.45
C VAL A 305 14.03 10.20 23.50
N THR A 306 13.12 9.49 22.85
CA THR A 306 13.48 8.38 21.95
C THR A 306 14.06 8.85 20.64
N ASN A 307 13.58 9.97 20.10
CA ASN A 307 14.09 10.52 18.83
C ASN A 307 15.40 11.32 19.01
N ALA A 308 15.71 11.76 20.23
CA ALA A 308 16.91 12.56 20.53
C ALA A 308 18.24 11.85 20.29
N VAL A 309 18.26 10.56 20.00
CA VAL A 309 19.48 9.75 19.79
C VAL A 309 19.87 9.59 18.33
N ILE A 310 19.09 10.14 17.41
CA ILE A 310 19.30 10.05 15.97
C ILE A 310 19.22 11.42 15.32
N ASP A 311 19.88 11.57 14.18
CA ASP A 311 19.87 12.79 13.36
C ASP A 311 19.00 12.65 12.11
N MET A 312 18.57 11.43 11.80
CA MET A 312 17.75 11.14 10.61
C MET A 312 16.30 11.56 10.86
N PRO A 313 15.59 12.14 9.88
CA PRO A 313 14.16 12.43 10.01
C PRO A 313 13.35 11.18 10.33
N VAL A 314 12.42 11.28 11.28
CA VAL A 314 11.45 10.23 11.62
C VAL A 314 10.09 10.59 11.05
N LEU A 315 9.58 9.76 10.17
CA LEU A 315 8.25 9.90 9.57
C LEU A 315 7.25 9.09 10.39
N GLN A 316 6.27 9.78 10.95
CA GLN A 316 5.24 9.22 11.83
C GLN A 316 3.85 9.45 11.23
N PRO A 317 3.47 8.70 10.16
CA PRO A 317 2.24 9.00 9.42
C PRO A 317 0.96 8.78 10.22
N LEU A 318 1.02 8.06 11.34
CA LEU A 318 -0.13 7.76 12.20
C LEU A 318 -0.25 8.68 13.41
N ILE A 319 0.63 9.66 13.57
CA ILE A 319 0.84 10.40 14.84
C ILE A 319 -0.43 11.02 15.42
N GLY A 320 -1.36 11.47 14.58
CA GLY A 320 -2.63 12.08 14.97
C GLY A 320 -3.87 11.24 14.66
N MET A 321 -3.71 9.97 14.30
CA MET A 321 -4.82 9.06 13.97
C MET A 321 -5.32 8.37 15.26
N ASP A 322 -6.63 8.11 15.32
CA ASP A 322 -7.18 7.25 16.36
C ASP A 322 -7.02 5.75 16.00
N LYS A 323 -7.25 4.88 16.98
CA LYS A 323 -7.06 3.44 16.82
C LYS A 323 -8.01 2.83 15.78
N ILE A 324 -9.22 3.35 15.64
CA ILE A 324 -10.23 2.85 14.69
C ILE A 324 -9.81 3.20 13.26
N GLU A 325 -9.30 4.40 13.03
CA GLU A 325 -8.79 4.81 11.72
C GLU A 325 -7.63 3.91 11.27
N VAL A 326 -6.71 3.58 12.19
CA VAL A 326 -5.58 2.68 11.89
C VAL A 326 -6.06 1.25 11.62
N ILE A 327 -7.00 0.72 12.40
CA ILE A 327 -7.61 -0.61 12.20
C ILE A 327 -8.30 -0.69 10.84
N ASN A 328 -9.10 0.30 10.48
CA ASN A 328 -9.77 0.35 9.17
C ASN A 328 -8.76 0.30 8.02
N ARG A 329 -7.67 1.04 8.13
CA ARG A 329 -6.58 0.99 7.13
C ARG A 329 -5.89 -0.37 7.10
N ALA A 330 -5.65 -0.99 8.27
CA ALA A 330 -5.07 -2.32 8.34
C ALA A 330 -5.96 -3.38 7.66
N MET A 331 -7.29 -3.26 7.79
CA MET A 331 -8.26 -4.10 7.08
C MET A 331 -8.21 -3.83 5.57
N GLU A 332 -8.21 -2.56 5.14
CA GLU A 332 -8.11 -2.19 3.72
C GLU A 332 -6.87 -2.74 3.03
N ILE A 333 -5.73 -2.77 3.72
CA ILE A 333 -4.46 -3.25 3.16
C ILE A 333 -4.19 -4.73 3.43
N GLY A 334 -5.09 -5.42 4.13
CA GLY A 334 -5.00 -6.86 4.39
C GLY A 334 -4.01 -7.28 5.49
N THR A 335 -3.52 -6.34 6.33
CA THR A 335 -2.56 -6.65 7.40
C THR A 335 -3.22 -7.00 8.74
N TYR A 336 -4.51 -6.66 8.91
CA TYR A 336 -5.20 -6.76 10.20
C TYR A 336 -5.20 -8.18 10.76
N GLU A 337 -5.67 -9.17 10.00
CA GLU A 337 -5.80 -10.56 10.46
C GLU A 337 -4.45 -11.16 10.89
N THR A 338 -3.38 -10.83 10.17
CA THR A 338 -2.02 -11.24 10.57
C THR A 338 -1.56 -10.51 11.82
N SER A 339 -1.85 -9.21 11.94
CA SER A 339 -1.42 -8.37 13.07
C SER A 339 -2.03 -8.77 14.40
N ILE A 340 -3.25 -9.32 14.41
CA ILE A 340 -3.94 -9.74 15.65
C ILE A 340 -3.58 -11.16 16.11
N LEU A 341 -2.73 -11.89 15.39
CA LEU A 341 -2.26 -13.21 15.83
C LEU A 341 -1.56 -13.09 17.20
N PRO A 342 -1.77 -14.04 18.14
CA PRO A 342 -1.35 -13.94 19.53
C PRO A 342 0.14 -14.28 19.74
N TYR A 343 1.01 -13.66 18.92
CA TYR A 343 2.47 -13.80 19.04
C TYR A 343 3.08 -12.46 19.46
N GLU A 344 3.76 -12.47 20.58
CA GLU A 344 4.26 -11.25 21.23
C GLU A 344 5.52 -10.71 20.54
N ASP A 345 5.58 -9.36 20.46
CA ASP A 345 6.75 -8.61 20.02
C ASP A 345 7.82 -8.52 21.12
N CYS A 346 9.07 -8.23 20.73
CA CYS A 346 10.16 -8.04 21.67
C CYS A 346 9.90 -6.98 22.73
N CYS A 347 9.12 -5.93 22.42
CA CYS A 347 8.80 -4.85 23.36
C CYS A 347 7.90 -5.27 24.53
N THR A 348 7.18 -6.39 24.41
CA THR A 348 6.27 -6.88 25.45
C THR A 348 6.90 -7.86 26.42
N VAL A 349 8.07 -8.40 26.07
CA VAL A 349 8.78 -9.41 26.87
C VAL A 349 9.17 -8.90 28.28
N PHE A 350 9.65 -7.66 28.35
CA PHE A 350 10.07 -7.03 29.59
C PHE A 350 9.31 -5.72 29.80
N THR A 351 7.99 -5.82 29.99
CA THR A 351 7.15 -4.64 30.18
C THR A 351 7.20 -4.19 31.65
N PRO A 352 7.55 -2.91 31.91
CA PRO A 352 7.55 -2.37 33.26
C PRO A 352 6.14 -2.27 33.85
N LYS A 353 5.96 -2.54 35.15
CA LYS A 353 4.68 -2.37 35.85
C LYS A 353 4.23 -0.92 35.89
N HIS A 354 5.17 0.00 36.01
CA HIS A 354 4.93 1.45 36.12
C HIS A 354 5.87 2.21 35.19
N PRO A 355 5.56 2.27 33.86
CA PRO A 355 6.41 2.99 32.92
C PRO A 355 6.38 4.50 33.13
N THR A 356 7.51 5.16 32.92
CA THR A 356 7.61 6.61 32.98
C THR A 356 6.87 7.28 31.81
N ILE A 357 5.80 8.05 32.09
CA ILE A 357 4.96 8.74 31.10
C ILE A 357 5.49 10.12 30.70
N ASN A 358 6.16 10.83 31.64
CA ASN A 358 6.77 12.14 31.39
C ASN A 358 8.29 12.10 31.66
N PRO A 359 9.09 11.40 30.84
CA PRO A 359 10.51 11.28 31.03
C PRO A 359 11.20 12.64 30.81
N LYS A 360 12.20 12.94 31.69
CA LYS A 360 13.15 14.00 31.39
C LYS A 360 14.33 13.41 30.62
N ARG A 361 14.69 14.01 29.49
CA ARG A 361 15.78 13.56 28.63
C ARG A 361 17.07 13.31 29.42
N SER A 362 17.47 14.29 30.27
CA SER A 362 18.66 14.17 31.12
C SER A 362 18.64 12.99 32.08
N SER A 363 17.45 12.60 32.59
CA SER A 363 17.30 11.43 33.45
C SER A 363 17.55 10.14 32.71
N ILE A 364 16.96 9.99 31.52
CA ILE A 364 17.12 8.79 30.70
C ILE A 364 18.57 8.66 30.20
N GLU A 365 19.17 9.75 29.73
CA GLU A 365 20.57 9.79 29.32
C GLU A 365 21.54 9.43 30.47
N LYS A 366 21.26 9.89 31.69
CA LYS A 366 22.04 9.49 32.86
C LYS A 366 21.92 8.00 33.15
N THR A 367 20.70 7.45 33.09
CA THR A 367 20.45 6.03 33.31
C THR A 367 21.16 5.16 32.26
N GLU A 368 21.12 5.57 31.00
CA GLU A 368 21.67 4.81 29.89
C GLU A 368 23.22 4.72 29.91
N ARG A 369 23.91 5.67 30.58
CA ARG A 369 25.37 5.74 30.67
C ARG A 369 26.04 4.52 31.34
N VAL A 370 25.29 3.72 32.09
CA VAL A 370 25.81 2.50 32.72
C VAL A 370 26.03 1.35 31.71
N LEU A 371 25.44 1.50 30.51
CA LEU A 371 25.51 0.51 29.45
C LEU A 371 26.65 0.86 28.48
N ASP A 372 27.36 -0.18 28.01
CA ASP A 372 28.28 -0.06 26.90
C ASP A 372 27.49 -0.03 25.56
N ILE A 373 26.99 1.19 25.23
CA ILE A 373 26.08 1.40 24.10
C ILE A 373 26.73 0.97 22.79
N GLU A 374 27.98 1.39 22.54
CA GLU A 374 28.67 1.12 21.27
C GLU A 374 28.86 -0.38 21.07
N LYS A 375 29.35 -1.08 22.06
CA LYS A 375 29.57 -2.53 22.00
C LYS A 375 28.25 -3.27 21.76
N LEU A 376 27.19 -2.94 22.49
CA LEU A 376 25.88 -3.59 22.35
C LEU A 376 25.25 -3.37 20.96
N GLU A 377 25.40 -2.17 20.41
CA GLU A 377 24.93 -1.86 19.05
C GLU A 377 25.76 -2.61 17.98
N GLU A 378 27.08 -2.69 18.13
CA GLU A 378 27.96 -3.41 17.20
C GLU A 378 27.67 -4.92 17.20
N GLU A 379 27.51 -5.54 18.37
CA GLU A 379 27.13 -6.93 18.50
C GLU A 379 25.77 -7.23 17.86
N ALA A 380 24.78 -6.39 18.11
CA ALA A 380 23.47 -6.52 17.48
C ALA A 380 23.55 -6.38 15.94
N LEU A 381 24.32 -5.41 15.46
CA LEU A 381 24.53 -5.18 14.01
C LEU A 381 25.30 -6.33 13.35
N ALA A 382 26.25 -6.94 14.04
CA ALA A 382 27.00 -8.10 13.54
C ALA A 382 26.10 -9.34 13.38
N GLY A 383 25.05 -9.48 14.20
CA GLY A 383 24.10 -10.59 14.18
C GLY A 383 22.88 -10.38 13.26
N VAL A 384 22.83 -9.31 12.45
CA VAL A 384 21.68 -9.00 11.59
C VAL A 384 21.52 -10.04 10.49
N GLU A 385 20.32 -10.61 10.38
CA GLU A 385 19.88 -11.46 9.28
C GLU A 385 19.07 -10.62 8.26
N LEU A 386 19.41 -10.72 6.97
CA LEU A 386 18.64 -10.11 5.88
C LEU A 386 17.77 -11.17 5.22
N ILE A 387 16.47 -10.86 5.13
CA ILE A 387 15.47 -11.65 4.40
C ILE A 387 14.93 -10.79 3.27
N GLU A 388 15.11 -11.22 2.03
CA GLU A 388 14.45 -10.60 0.88
C GLU A 388 13.03 -11.13 0.75
N VAL A 389 12.04 -10.28 0.97
CA VAL A 389 10.62 -10.64 0.97
C VAL A 389 9.97 -10.17 -0.32
N TYR A 390 9.38 -11.10 -1.05
CA TYR A 390 8.63 -10.86 -2.28
C TYR A 390 7.14 -11.17 -2.05
N PRO A 391 6.22 -10.60 -2.87
CA PRO A 391 4.82 -11.00 -2.86
C PRO A 391 4.66 -12.46 -3.30
N ASP A 392 3.65 -13.12 -2.78
CA ASP A 392 3.28 -14.49 -3.17
C ASP A 392 2.73 -14.52 -4.61
#